data_b3ce8a886d030467c4925c54b697fd57
#
_entry.id   b3ce8a886d030467c4925c54b697fd57
#
_cell.length_a   1.000
_cell.length_b   1.000
_cell.length_c   1.000
_cell.angle_alpha   90.00
_cell.angle_beta   90.00
_cell.angle_gamma   90.00
#
_symmetry.space_group_name_H-M   'P 1'
#
loop_
_entity.id
_entity.type
_entity.pdbx_description
1 polymer ?
#
loop_
_entity_poly.entity_id
_entity_poly.type
_entity_poly.pdbx_seq_one_letter_code
_entity_poly.pdbx_strand_id
1 'polypeptide(L)'
;MEDELWSTALRLRLGLERAEQQQQQLPLAATTCKNKTAEGRACGDALDSNGKHDSTCKLGGGVIRRHNHVAKVPAGLLKRWTGQAPLLEQRIPTWDRLRRNPRANEDPVERAVLDVQYTEDNERRWLDATTRHPAAGTEADVAAAARKAGTASRRAERGKHERYPGPALTAFVVELPGRLGGEARQWLRQQVVRALPRDLWTAELNRAYKAVSCALQTQLALQLRSASGLK
;
A
#
# COMPACT_ATOMS: atom_id res chain seq x y z
N MET A 1 8.15 -10.71 21.93
CA MET A 1 8.54 -9.60 20.99
C MET A 1 7.67 -9.53 19.74
N GLU A 2 7.28 -10.66 19.13
CA GLU A 2 6.35 -10.66 17.98
C GLU A 2 4.92 -10.22 18.37
N ASP A 3 4.43 -10.62 19.53
CA ASP A 3 3.08 -10.33 20.01
C ASP A 3 2.80 -8.83 20.22
N GLU A 4 3.80 -8.07 20.69
CA GLU A 4 3.65 -6.62 20.89
C GLU A 4 3.53 -5.84 19.57
N LEU A 5 4.27 -6.29 18.54
CA LEU A 5 4.20 -5.64 17.21
C LEU A 5 2.86 -5.89 16.55
N TRP A 6 2.37 -7.14 16.63
CA TRP A 6 1.04 -7.49 16.14
C TRP A 6 -0.04 -6.76 16.92
N SER A 7 0.10 -6.65 18.24
CA SER A 7 -0.81 -5.89 19.09
C SER A 7 -0.86 -4.41 18.66
N THR A 8 0.29 -3.78 18.43
CA THR A 8 0.36 -2.38 17.97
C THR A 8 -0.28 -2.21 16.59
N ALA A 9 0.04 -3.07 15.63
CA ALA A 9 -0.56 -3.02 14.29
C ALA A 9 -2.08 -3.25 14.33
N LEU A 10 -2.55 -4.17 15.18
CA LEU A 10 -3.96 -4.45 15.37
C LEU A 10 -4.70 -3.27 16.02
N ARG A 11 -4.12 -2.65 17.04
CA ARG A 11 -4.69 -1.45 17.68
C ARG A 11 -4.86 -0.32 16.69
N LEU A 12 -3.85 -0.03 15.88
CA LEU A 12 -3.95 0.97 14.81
C LEU A 12 -5.03 0.61 13.78
N ARG A 13 -5.16 -0.69 13.46
CA ARG A 13 -6.22 -1.17 12.56
C ARG A 13 -7.62 -0.93 13.12
N LEU A 14 -7.79 -1.03 14.43
CA LEU A 14 -9.05 -0.80 15.13
C LEU A 14 -9.28 0.70 15.44
N GLY A 15 -8.35 1.58 15.05
CA GLY A 15 -8.44 3.01 15.38
C GLY A 15 -8.19 3.30 16.85
N LEU A 16 -7.62 2.37 17.59
CA LEU A 16 -7.27 2.54 18.99
C LEU A 16 -5.92 3.27 19.08
N GLU A 17 -5.85 4.28 19.91
CA GLU A 17 -4.62 5.00 20.20
C GLU A 17 -3.54 4.07 20.78
N ARG A 18 -2.28 4.45 20.62
CA ARG A 18 -1.20 3.79 21.37
C ARG A 18 -1.52 3.87 22.84
N ALA A 19 -1.47 2.73 23.53
CA ALA A 19 -1.75 2.69 24.95
C ALA A 19 -0.83 3.67 25.70
N GLU A 20 -1.39 4.49 26.58
CA GLU A 20 -0.62 5.40 27.44
C GLU A 20 0.46 4.68 28.24
N GLN A 21 0.25 3.39 28.56
CA GLN A 21 1.24 2.53 29.22
C GLN A 21 2.49 2.30 28.39
N GLN A 22 2.39 2.32 27.05
CA GLN A 22 3.58 2.27 26.18
C GLN A 22 4.29 3.64 26.12
N GLN A 23 3.58 4.74 26.32
CA GLN A 23 4.18 6.07 26.46
C GLN A 23 4.97 6.22 27.75
N GLN A 24 4.54 5.59 28.85
CA GLN A 24 5.25 5.61 30.15
C GLN A 24 6.46 4.66 30.20
N GLN A 25 6.49 3.59 29.40
CA GLN A 25 7.61 2.65 29.35
C GLN A 25 8.61 2.92 28.23
N LEU A 26 8.27 3.72 27.23
CA LEU A 26 9.22 4.15 26.21
C LEU A 26 10.00 5.36 26.74
N PRO A 27 11.33 5.31 26.77
CA PRO A 27 12.14 6.48 27.11
C PRO A 27 11.76 7.67 26.20
N LEU A 28 11.92 8.89 26.66
CA LEU A 28 11.68 10.15 25.90
C LEU A 28 12.22 10.11 24.47
N ALA A 29 13.21 9.27 24.22
CA ALA A 29 13.82 8.99 22.91
C ALA A 29 12.88 8.35 21.87
N ALA A 30 11.73 7.79 22.28
CA ALA A 30 10.78 7.12 21.37
C ALA A 30 9.66 8.03 20.84
N THR A 31 9.69 9.32 21.15
CA THR A 31 8.71 10.31 20.65
C THR A 31 9.05 10.85 19.26
N THR A 32 10.25 10.52 18.74
CA THR A 32 10.73 10.97 17.43
C THR A 32 11.07 9.79 16.53
N CYS A 33 10.82 9.96 15.23
CA CYS A 33 11.08 8.97 14.21
C CYS A 33 12.57 8.66 14.08
N LYS A 34 12.96 7.41 14.21
CA LYS A 34 14.34 6.91 14.10
C LYS A 34 14.74 6.46 12.69
N ASN A 35 13.83 6.51 11.70
CA ASN A 35 14.17 6.22 10.32
C ASN A 35 15.28 7.14 9.81
N LYS A 36 16.18 6.59 8.97
CA LYS A 36 17.35 7.30 8.48
C LYS A 36 17.41 7.30 6.95
N THR A 37 18.07 8.30 6.38
CA THR A 37 18.51 8.29 4.98
C THR A 37 19.64 7.27 4.79
N ALA A 38 20.04 7.02 3.54
CA ALA A 38 21.20 6.18 3.22
C ALA A 38 22.49 6.73 3.83
N GLU A 39 22.62 8.06 3.94
CA GLU A 39 23.76 8.77 4.53
C GLU A 39 23.69 8.84 6.07
N GLY A 40 22.72 8.17 6.69
CA GLY A 40 22.58 8.08 8.15
C GLY A 40 21.85 9.23 8.83
N ARG A 41 21.37 10.25 8.10
CA ARG A 41 20.62 11.38 8.67
C ARG A 41 19.25 10.90 9.16
N ALA A 42 18.97 11.10 10.44
CA ALA A 42 17.70 10.73 11.05
C ALA A 42 16.55 11.63 10.56
N CYS A 43 15.34 11.07 10.51
CA CYS A 43 14.11 11.82 10.25
C CYS A 43 13.85 12.88 11.34
N GLY A 44 13.78 12.44 12.59
CA GLY A 44 13.60 13.31 13.76
C GLY A 44 12.19 13.87 13.95
N ASP A 45 11.26 13.66 13.00
CA ASP A 45 9.87 14.13 13.14
C ASP A 45 9.17 13.45 14.31
N ALA A 46 8.22 14.15 14.94
CA ALA A 46 7.42 13.61 16.02
C ALA A 46 6.59 12.41 15.54
N LEU A 47 6.52 11.38 16.38
CA LEU A 47 5.62 10.25 16.19
C LEU A 47 4.24 10.62 16.76
N ASP A 48 3.20 10.42 15.97
CA ASP A 48 1.83 10.70 16.37
C ASP A 48 1.13 9.44 16.95
N SER A 49 0.10 9.65 17.78
CA SER A 49 -0.65 8.57 18.44
C SER A 49 -1.35 7.65 17.44
N ASN A 50 -1.69 8.17 16.26
CA ASN A 50 -2.41 7.44 15.21
C ASN A 50 -1.48 6.69 14.23
N GLY A 51 -0.15 6.75 14.43
CA GLY A 51 0.83 6.09 13.58
C GLY A 51 0.88 6.61 12.13
N LYS A 52 0.38 7.84 11.89
CA LYS A 52 0.38 8.44 10.56
C LYS A 52 1.79 8.68 10.07
N HIS A 53 2.63 9.36 10.88
CA HIS A 53 4.01 9.62 10.49
C HIS A 53 4.77 8.32 10.26
N ASP A 54 4.71 7.38 11.20
CA ASP A 54 5.43 6.09 11.12
C ASP A 54 5.10 5.35 9.83
N SER A 55 3.80 5.30 9.48
CA SER A 55 3.31 4.58 8.30
C SER A 55 3.53 5.33 6.98
N THR A 56 3.84 6.62 7.02
CA THR A 56 4.03 7.46 5.83
C THR A 56 5.43 8.01 5.69
N CYS A 57 6.31 7.81 6.67
CA CYS A 57 7.70 8.27 6.63
C CYS A 57 8.42 7.72 5.40
N LYS A 58 8.96 8.61 4.59
CA LYS A 58 9.64 8.25 3.34
C LYS A 58 11.05 7.72 3.58
N LEU A 59 11.63 7.97 4.76
CA LEU A 59 12.97 7.51 5.11
C LEU A 59 12.95 6.05 5.56
N GLY A 60 14.09 5.37 5.45
CA GLY A 60 14.25 3.97 5.86
C GLY A 60 13.58 2.95 4.94
N GLY A 61 13.00 3.36 3.81
CA GLY A 61 12.45 2.47 2.77
C GLY A 61 11.20 1.69 3.15
N GLY A 62 10.58 1.96 4.30
CA GLY A 62 9.42 1.21 4.80
C GLY A 62 8.21 1.29 3.86
N VAL A 63 7.94 2.48 3.31
CA VAL A 63 6.85 2.68 2.33
C VAL A 63 7.07 1.84 1.07
N ILE A 64 8.30 1.79 0.55
CA ILE A 64 8.63 1.02 -0.66
C ILE A 64 8.52 -0.48 -0.38
N ARG A 65 9.08 -0.97 0.74
CA ARG A 65 8.96 -2.39 1.11
C ARG A 65 7.50 -2.83 1.25
N ARG A 66 6.67 -2.00 1.88
CA ARG A 66 5.24 -2.28 2.01
C ARG A 66 4.54 -2.30 0.66
N HIS A 67 4.82 -1.31 -0.20
CA HIS A 67 4.29 -1.28 -1.57
C HIS A 67 4.64 -2.58 -2.31
N ASN A 68 5.91 -2.95 -2.37
CA ASN A 68 6.38 -4.14 -3.07
C ASN A 68 5.77 -5.45 -2.54
N HIS A 69 5.55 -5.55 -1.21
CA HIS A 69 4.88 -6.71 -0.64
C HIS A 69 3.40 -6.80 -1.03
N VAL A 70 2.69 -5.67 -1.00
CA VAL A 70 1.29 -5.62 -1.40
C VAL A 70 1.13 -5.89 -2.90
N ALA A 71 2.01 -5.34 -3.74
CA ALA A 71 2.00 -5.54 -5.19
C ALA A 71 2.23 -7.00 -5.61
N LYS A 72 3.02 -7.75 -4.85
CA LYS A 72 3.26 -9.19 -5.11
C LYS A 72 2.05 -10.08 -4.82
N VAL A 73 1.11 -9.64 -3.98
CA VAL A 73 -0.05 -10.47 -3.62
C VAL A 73 -0.94 -10.77 -4.83
N PRO A 74 -1.43 -9.75 -5.59
CA PRO A 74 -2.25 -10.03 -6.78
C PRO A 74 -1.52 -10.86 -7.83
N ALA A 75 -0.20 -10.70 -8.00
CA ALA A 75 0.60 -11.52 -8.90
C ALA A 75 0.61 -13.00 -8.48
N GLY A 76 0.81 -13.26 -7.18
CA GLY A 76 0.74 -14.62 -6.63
C GLY A 76 -0.64 -15.26 -6.75
N LEU A 77 -1.69 -14.48 -6.56
CA LEU A 77 -3.09 -14.93 -6.73
C LEU A 77 -3.39 -15.27 -8.20
N LEU A 78 -2.99 -14.43 -9.15
CA LEU A 78 -3.13 -14.70 -10.58
C LEU A 78 -2.44 -16.01 -10.95
N LYS A 79 -1.17 -16.17 -10.57
CA LYS A 79 -0.43 -17.42 -10.82
C LYS A 79 -1.16 -18.64 -10.25
N ARG A 80 -1.68 -18.52 -9.05
CA ARG A 80 -2.44 -19.59 -8.38
C ARG A 80 -3.73 -19.93 -9.13
N TRP A 81 -4.48 -18.93 -9.58
CA TRP A 81 -5.81 -19.14 -10.18
C TRP A 81 -5.75 -19.51 -11.64
N THR A 82 -4.78 -18.97 -12.40
CA THR A 82 -4.69 -19.17 -13.85
C THR A 82 -3.57 -20.11 -14.27
N GLY A 83 -2.65 -20.46 -13.37
CA GLY A 83 -1.43 -21.19 -13.71
C GLY A 83 -0.37 -20.35 -14.43
N GLN A 84 -0.70 -19.15 -14.89
CA GLN A 84 0.20 -18.27 -15.63
C GLN A 84 0.89 -17.29 -14.69
N ALA A 85 2.22 -17.21 -14.77
CA ALA A 85 2.98 -16.23 -14.00
C ALA A 85 2.88 -14.86 -14.67
N PRO A 86 2.36 -13.82 -13.99
CA PRO A 86 2.35 -12.46 -14.51
C PRO A 86 3.77 -11.89 -14.55
N LEU A 87 4.00 -10.90 -15.41
CA LEU A 87 5.23 -10.11 -15.41
C LEU A 87 5.17 -9.01 -14.38
N LEU A 88 6.28 -8.76 -13.70
CA LEU A 88 6.39 -7.72 -12.66
C LEU A 88 7.18 -6.51 -13.18
N GLU A 89 6.86 -5.33 -12.65
CA GLU A 89 7.59 -4.07 -12.86
C GLU A 89 7.84 -3.77 -14.35
N GLN A 90 6.77 -3.84 -15.15
CA GLN A 90 6.87 -3.62 -16.59
C GLN A 90 6.76 -2.14 -16.95
N ARG A 91 7.71 -1.67 -17.73
CA ARG A 91 7.67 -0.32 -18.32
C ARG A 91 6.66 -0.28 -19.46
N ILE A 92 5.85 0.78 -19.47
CA ILE A 92 4.85 1.05 -20.50
C ILE A 92 5.19 2.40 -21.17
N PRO A 93 6.00 2.39 -22.23
CA PRO A 93 6.51 3.63 -22.84
C PRO A 93 5.42 4.61 -23.31
N THR A 94 4.25 4.11 -23.70
CA THR A 94 3.10 4.95 -24.13
C THR A 94 2.55 5.81 -23.00
N TRP A 95 2.87 5.51 -21.76
CA TRP A 95 2.47 6.27 -20.56
C TRP A 95 3.62 7.03 -19.92
N ASP A 96 4.82 7.01 -20.51
CA ASP A 96 5.91 7.91 -20.10
C ASP A 96 5.47 9.36 -20.31
N ARG A 97 5.92 10.25 -19.45
CA ARG A 97 5.62 11.69 -19.58
C ARG A 97 6.82 12.55 -19.17
N LEU A 98 6.86 13.75 -19.72
CA LEU A 98 7.83 14.74 -19.29
C LEU A 98 7.45 15.26 -17.88
N ARG A 99 8.44 15.37 -17.02
CA ARG A 99 8.27 16.04 -15.72
C ARG A 99 8.09 17.54 -15.95
N ARG A 100 7.15 18.17 -15.25
CA ARG A 100 6.91 19.62 -15.38
C ARG A 100 8.10 20.45 -14.91
N ASN A 101 8.77 20.04 -13.82
CA ASN A 101 9.92 20.73 -13.24
C ASN A 101 10.93 19.67 -12.75
N PRO A 102 11.73 19.07 -13.65
CA PRO A 102 12.77 18.13 -13.23
C PRO A 102 13.86 18.89 -12.47
N ARG A 103 14.40 18.30 -11.40
CA ARG A 103 15.60 18.82 -10.74
C ARG A 103 16.79 18.64 -11.69
N ALA A 104 17.86 19.43 -11.47
CA ALA A 104 19.01 19.45 -12.38
C ALA A 104 19.63 18.06 -12.68
N ASN A 105 19.49 17.10 -11.76
CA ASN A 105 20.03 15.74 -11.88
C ASN A 105 18.95 14.67 -12.05
N GLU A 106 17.69 15.03 -12.33
CA GLU A 106 16.62 14.10 -12.56
C GLU A 106 16.41 13.84 -14.05
N ASP A 107 16.10 12.58 -14.41
CA ASP A 107 15.64 12.25 -15.77
C ASP A 107 14.39 13.10 -16.09
N PRO A 108 14.41 13.90 -17.17
CA PRO A 108 13.26 14.71 -17.57
C PRO A 108 12.03 13.84 -17.91
N VAL A 109 12.24 12.56 -18.17
CA VAL A 109 11.18 11.61 -18.48
C VAL A 109 10.81 10.82 -17.22
N GLU A 110 9.58 10.97 -16.76
CA GLU A 110 8.99 10.09 -15.76
C GLU A 110 8.48 8.83 -16.43
N ARG A 111 9.22 7.73 -16.24
CA ARG A 111 8.90 6.44 -16.83
C ARG A 111 7.68 5.83 -16.15
N ALA A 112 6.77 5.29 -16.96
CA ALA A 112 5.64 4.53 -16.46
C ALA A 112 6.06 3.07 -16.25
N VAL A 113 6.20 2.67 -14.97
CA VAL A 113 6.44 1.28 -14.59
C VAL A 113 5.26 0.82 -13.75
N LEU A 114 4.59 -0.24 -14.19
CA LEU A 114 3.45 -0.82 -13.51
C LEU A 114 3.82 -2.14 -12.83
N ASP A 115 3.18 -2.41 -11.68
CA ASP A 115 3.60 -3.48 -10.80
C ASP A 115 3.37 -4.88 -11.37
N VAL A 116 2.24 -5.09 -12.07
CA VAL A 116 1.84 -6.41 -12.58
C VAL A 116 1.26 -6.28 -13.98
N GLN A 117 1.79 -7.06 -14.92
CA GLN A 117 1.22 -7.26 -16.25
C GLN A 117 0.74 -8.71 -16.37
N TYR A 118 -0.48 -8.91 -16.86
CA TYR A 118 -1.05 -10.22 -17.12
C TYR A 118 -1.88 -10.20 -18.42
N THR A 119 -2.26 -11.38 -18.92
CA THR A 119 -3.12 -11.51 -20.08
C THR A 119 -4.50 -11.97 -19.66
N GLU A 120 -5.51 -11.31 -20.17
CA GLU A 120 -6.93 -11.63 -19.96
C GLU A 120 -7.65 -11.50 -21.30
N ASP A 121 -8.37 -12.53 -21.74
CA ASP A 121 -9.09 -12.56 -23.03
C ASP A 121 -8.19 -12.17 -24.23
N ASN A 122 -6.94 -12.64 -24.23
CA ASN A 122 -5.89 -12.31 -25.21
C ASN A 122 -5.46 -10.84 -25.23
N GLU A 123 -5.90 -10.02 -24.25
CA GLU A 123 -5.49 -8.64 -24.11
C GLU A 123 -4.51 -8.48 -22.94
N ARG A 124 -3.57 -7.54 -23.10
CA ARG A 124 -2.69 -7.15 -22.00
C ARG A 124 -3.44 -6.28 -21.00
N ARG A 125 -3.36 -6.65 -19.74
CA ARG A 125 -3.91 -5.93 -18.61
C ARG A 125 -2.81 -5.57 -17.63
N TRP A 126 -2.97 -4.46 -16.96
CA TRP A 126 -2.02 -3.97 -15.97
C TRP A 126 -2.71 -3.72 -14.64
N LEU A 127 -1.96 -3.97 -13.60
CA LEU A 127 -2.37 -3.64 -12.24
C LEU A 127 -1.26 -2.79 -11.62
N ASP A 128 -1.67 -1.69 -11.00
CA ASP A 128 -0.78 -0.76 -10.31
C ASP A 128 -1.23 -0.65 -8.85
N ALA A 129 -0.46 -1.26 -7.95
CA ALA A 129 -0.76 -1.30 -6.53
C ALA A 129 -0.38 0.02 -5.86
N THR A 130 -1.09 0.38 -4.82
CA THR A 130 -0.68 1.48 -3.94
C THR A 130 -1.30 1.34 -2.56
N THR A 131 -0.56 1.76 -1.54
CA THR A 131 -1.08 1.86 -0.19
C THR A 131 -1.30 3.33 0.18
N ARG A 132 -2.42 3.63 0.85
CA ARG A 132 -2.77 5.00 1.24
C ARG A 132 -3.18 5.07 2.70
N HIS A 133 -2.62 6.03 3.43
CA HIS A 133 -3.12 6.35 4.75
C HIS A 133 -4.34 7.28 4.63
N PRO A 134 -5.49 6.99 5.26
CA PRO A 134 -6.71 7.81 5.14
C PRO A 134 -6.50 9.27 5.60
N ALA A 135 -5.67 9.46 6.62
CA ALA A 135 -5.32 10.78 7.13
C ALA A 135 -4.13 11.44 6.40
N ALA A 136 -3.70 10.92 5.24
CA ALA A 136 -2.68 11.58 4.42
C ALA A 136 -3.33 12.47 3.35
N GLY A 137 -2.81 13.69 3.20
CA GLY A 137 -3.30 14.68 2.24
C GLY A 137 -3.55 16.03 2.89
N THR A 138 -4.33 16.88 2.24
CA THR A 138 -4.77 18.17 2.78
C THR A 138 -5.78 17.97 3.92
N GLU A 139 -6.04 19.00 4.71
CA GLU A 139 -7.07 18.96 5.76
C GLU A 139 -8.45 18.58 5.19
N ALA A 140 -8.80 19.12 4.03
CA ALA A 140 -10.04 18.77 3.33
C ALA A 140 -10.11 17.29 2.97
N ASP A 141 -8.99 16.69 2.54
CA ASP A 141 -8.88 15.26 2.24
C ASP A 141 -9.09 14.40 3.50
N VAL A 142 -8.48 14.79 4.60
CA VAL A 142 -8.60 14.10 5.89
C VAL A 142 -10.05 14.20 6.40
N ALA A 143 -10.64 15.38 6.36
CA ALA A 143 -12.03 15.58 6.75
C ALA A 143 -13.02 14.78 5.87
N ALA A 144 -12.76 14.69 4.57
CA ALA A 144 -13.58 13.88 3.68
C ALA A 144 -13.43 12.37 3.94
N ALA A 145 -12.21 11.90 4.25
CA ALA A 145 -11.96 10.50 4.60
C ALA A 145 -12.57 10.13 5.96
N ALA A 146 -12.61 11.05 6.92
CA ALA A 146 -13.27 10.85 8.20
C ALA A 146 -14.80 10.70 8.07
N ARG A 147 -15.41 11.46 7.14
CA ARG A 147 -16.86 11.41 6.89
C ARG A 147 -17.29 10.21 6.07
N LYS A 148 -16.47 9.76 5.12
CA LYS A 148 -16.84 8.70 4.19
C LYS A 148 -15.72 7.72 3.96
N ALA A 149 -15.91 6.50 4.44
CA ALA A 149 -14.97 5.40 4.25
C ALA A 149 -14.65 5.14 2.75
N GLY A 150 -13.39 4.83 2.45
CA GLY A 150 -12.93 4.60 1.09
C GLY A 150 -12.69 5.86 0.26
N THR A 151 -12.71 7.04 0.86
CA THR A 151 -12.45 8.30 0.14
C THR A 151 -11.00 8.40 -0.33
N ALA A 152 -10.04 7.94 0.49
CA ALA A 152 -8.64 7.95 0.12
C ALA A 152 -8.34 6.97 -1.02
N SER A 153 -8.97 5.78 -1.02
CA SER A 153 -8.81 4.83 -2.12
C SER A 153 -9.41 5.34 -3.42
N ARG A 154 -10.64 5.87 -3.42
CA ARG A 154 -11.26 6.45 -4.61
C ARG A 154 -10.43 7.60 -5.21
N ARG A 155 -9.82 8.43 -4.36
CA ARG A 155 -8.91 9.49 -4.83
C ARG A 155 -7.67 8.91 -5.48
N ALA A 156 -7.08 7.87 -4.88
CA ALA A 156 -5.91 7.21 -5.43
C ALA A 156 -6.23 6.47 -6.75
N GLU A 157 -7.35 5.76 -6.83
CA GLU A 157 -7.85 5.11 -8.04
C GLU A 157 -7.97 6.13 -9.18
N ARG A 158 -8.68 7.23 -8.94
CA ARG A 158 -8.81 8.32 -9.91
C ARG A 158 -7.46 8.89 -10.37
N GLY A 159 -6.54 9.19 -9.44
CA GLY A 159 -5.21 9.69 -9.81
C GLY A 159 -4.37 8.69 -10.61
N LYS A 160 -4.60 7.37 -10.43
CA LYS A 160 -3.97 6.35 -11.26
C LYS A 160 -4.52 6.37 -12.69
N HIS A 161 -5.83 6.48 -12.89
CA HIS A 161 -6.44 6.57 -14.21
C HIS A 161 -6.13 7.89 -14.94
N GLU A 162 -5.99 9.00 -14.21
CA GLU A 162 -5.48 10.26 -14.78
C GLU A 162 -4.01 10.13 -15.24
N ARG A 163 -3.22 9.35 -14.53
CA ARG A 163 -1.81 9.11 -14.85
C ARG A 163 -1.63 8.09 -15.97
N TYR A 164 -2.44 7.07 -16.00
CA TYR A 164 -2.40 5.93 -16.93
C TYR A 164 -3.79 5.70 -17.53
N PRO A 165 -4.15 6.48 -18.55
CA PRO A 165 -5.49 6.44 -19.12
C PRO A 165 -5.75 5.16 -19.90
N GLY A 166 -6.98 4.69 -19.86
CA GLY A 166 -7.47 3.54 -20.63
C GLY A 166 -8.03 2.41 -19.79
N PRO A 167 -8.78 1.48 -20.41
CA PRO A 167 -9.52 0.43 -19.70
C PRO A 167 -8.65 -0.74 -19.26
N ALA A 168 -7.39 -0.79 -19.71
CA ALA A 168 -6.50 -1.91 -19.43
C ALA A 168 -5.84 -1.86 -18.05
N LEU A 169 -5.96 -0.73 -17.34
CA LEU A 169 -5.42 -0.53 -15.99
C LEU A 169 -6.45 -0.90 -14.93
N THR A 170 -6.00 -1.59 -13.89
CA THR A 170 -6.68 -1.72 -12.60
C THR A 170 -5.86 -1.04 -11.51
N ALA A 171 -6.43 -0.07 -10.82
CA ALA A 171 -5.81 0.53 -9.65
C ALA A 171 -6.05 -0.33 -8.41
N PHE A 172 -5.03 -1.08 -7.98
CA PHE A 172 -5.12 -1.95 -6.81
C PHE A 172 -4.77 -1.19 -5.53
N VAL A 173 -5.73 -0.43 -5.03
CA VAL A 173 -5.52 0.45 -3.87
C VAL A 173 -5.87 -0.27 -2.57
N VAL A 174 -4.99 -0.12 -1.56
CA VAL A 174 -5.23 -0.60 -0.19
C VAL A 174 -5.06 0.57 0.78
N GLU A 175 -6.12 0.92 1.50
CA GLU A 175 -6.02 1.90 2.59
C GLU A 175 -5.40 1.25 3.83
N LEU A 176 -4.56 2.01 4.51
CA LEU A 176 -4.15 1.63 5.86
C LEU A 176 -5.32 1.91 6.83
N PRO A 177 -5.66 1.00 7.68
CA PRO A 177 -5.04 -0.27 8.06
C PRO A 177 -5.66 -1.55 7.40
N GLY A 178 -6.05 -1.55 6.14
CA GLY A 178 -6.39 -2.80 5.45
C GLY A 178 -7.69 -2.80 4.63
N ARG A 179 -8.31 -1.66 4.39
CA ARG A 179 -9.47 -1.53 3.49
C ARG A 179 -9.01 -1.62 2.04
N LEU A 180 -9.56 -2.54 1.29
CA LEU A 180 -9.41 -2.56 -0.18
C LEU A 180 -10.25 -1.47 -0.85
N GLY A 181 -9.68 -0.84 -1.86
CA GLY A 181 -10.38 0.06 -2.77
C GLY A 181 -11.48 -0.64 -3.56
N GLY A 182 -12.30 0.15 -4.24
CA GLY A 182 -13.41 -0.36 -5.03
C GLY A 182 -12.95 -1.25 -6.16
N GLU A 183 -11.99 -0.78 -6.94
CA GLU A 183 -11.42 -1.50 -8.09
C GLU A 183 -10.69 -2.77 -7.66
N ALA A 184 -9.88 -2.71 -6.59
CA ALA A 184 -9.19 -3.89 -6.08
C ALA A 184 -10.16 -5.01 -5.67
N ARG A 185 -11.28 -4.66 -5.00
CA ARG A 185 -12.31 -5.63 -4.62
C ARG A 185 -13.03 -6.22 -5.83
N GLN A 186 -13.38 -5.37 -6.80
CA GLN A 186 -14.04 -5.78 -8.03
C GLN A 186 -13.12 -6.72 -8.83
N TRP A 187 -11.87 -6.35 -8.99
CA TRP A 187 -10.87 -7.15 -9.68
C TRP A 187 -10.71 -8.54 -9.04
N LEU A 188 -10.54 -8.62 -7.71
CA LEU A 188 -10.44 -9.91 -7.02
C LEU A 188 -11.67 -10.80 -7.30
N ARG A 189 -12.88 -10.23 -7.25
CA ARG A 189 -14.12 -10.99 -7.55
C ARG A 189 -14.14 -11.47 -9.00
N GLN A 190 -13.80 -10.61 -9.95
CA GLN A 190 -13.78 -10.96 -11.37
C GLN A 190 -12.79 -12.09 -11.66
N GLN A 191 -11.58 -12.00 -11.10
CA GLN A 191 -10.56 -13.04 -11.31
C GLN A 191 -10.98 -14.39 -10.71
N VAL A 192 -11.55 -14.40 -9.51
CA VAL A 192 -12.05 -15.63 -8.87
C VAL A 192 -13.20 -16.23 -9.66
N VAL A 193 -14.17 -15.43 -10.12
CA VAL A 193 -15.31 -15.89 -10.90
C VAL A 193 -14.89 -16.48 -12.26
N ARG A 194 -13.87 -15.90 -12.88
CA ARG A 194 -13.33 -16.37 -14.17
C ARG A 194 -12.55 -17.68 -14.05
N ALA A 195 -11.75 -17.78 -13.00
CA ALA A 195 -10.76 -18.84 -12.91
C ALA A 195 -11.23 -20.09 -12.17
N LEU A 196 -12.29 -20.00 -11.36
CA LEU A 196 -12.65 -21.05 -10.41
C LEU A 196 -14.11 -21.44 -10.47
N PRO A 197 -14.46 -22.71 -10.13
CA PRO A 197 -15.82 -23.16 -9.92
C PRO A 197 -16.51 -22.37 -8.79
N ARG A 198 -17.84 -22.26 -8.89
CA ARG A 198 -18.66 -21.40 -8.02
C ARG A 198 -18.59 -21.76 -6.53
N ASP A 199 -18.47 -23.01 -6.22
CA ASP A 199 -18.33 -23.54 -4.84
C ASP A 199 -17.06 -23.06 -4.14
N LEU A 200 -16.02 -22.69 -4.88
CA LEU A 200 -14.74 -22.20 -4.35
C LEU A 200 -14.69 -20.68 -4.17
N TRP A 201 -15.61 -19.90 -4.74
CA TRP A 201 -15.51 -18.44 -4.79
C TRP A 201 -15.37 -17.79 -3.41
N THR A 202 -16.22 -18.17 -2.46
CA THR A 202 -16.20 -17.58 -1.11
C THR A 202 -14.88 -17.89 -0.40
N ALA A 203 -14.41 -19.13 -0.48
CA ALA A 203 -13.19 -19.56 0.17
C ALA A 203 -11.96 -18.84 -0.42
N GLU A 204 -11.87 -18.73 -1.74
CA GLU A 204 -10.75 -18.10 -2.42
C GLU A 204 -10.77 -16.56 -2.28
N LEU A 205 -11.94 -15.92 -2.27
CA LEU A 205 -12.05 -14.49 -1.95
C LEU A 205 -11.58 -14.20 -0.52
N ASN A 206 -12.00 -15.01 0.44
CA ASN A 206 -11.55 -14.87 1.84
C ASN A 206 -10.04 -15.07 1.95
N ARG A 207 -9.48 -16.03 1.22
CA ARG A 207 -8.03 -16.27 1.14
C ARG A 207 -7.31 -15.05 0.56
N ALA A 208 -7.81 -14.49 -0.54
CA ALA A 208 -7.24 -13.31 -1.18
C ALA A 208 -7.26 -12.09 -0.23
N TYR A 209 -8.37 -11.83 0.45
CA TYR A 209 -8.46 -10.75 1.42
C TYR A 209 -7.50 -10.94 2.60
N LYS A 210 -7.38 -12.16 3.11
CA LYS A 210 -6.39 -12.49 4.16
C LYS A 210 -4.97 -12.26 3.66
N ALA A 211 -4.62 -12.71 2.45
CA ALA A 211 -3.28 -12.53 1.90
C ALA A 211 -2.89 -11.05 1.78
N VAL A 212 -3.78 -10.20 1.25
CA VAL A 212 -3.54 -8.75 1.18
C VAL A 212 -3.39 -8.15 2.58
N SER A 213 -4.28 -8.51 3.50
CA SER A 213 -4.24 -8.03 4.88
C SER A 213 -2.95 -8.44 5.58
N CYS A 214 -2.52 -9.70 5.47
CA CYS A 214 -1.28 -10.18 6.07
C CYS A 214 -0.06 -9.46 5.49
N ALA A 215 0.04 -9.34 4.16
CA ALA A 215 1.14 -8.63 3.53
C ALA A 215 1.25 -7.17 4.00
N LEU A 216 0.12 -6.48 4.09
CA LEU A 216 0.05 -5.11 4.57
C LEU A 216 0.45 -5.00 6.04
N GLN A 217 -0.16 -5.81 6.92
CA GLN A 217 0.04 -5.71 8.37
C GLN A 217 1.47 -6.10 8.78
N THR A 218 2.03 -7.13 8.17
CA THR A 218 3.44 -7.52 8.41
C THR A 218 4.38 -6.35 8.11
N GLN A 219 4.22 -5.71 6.96
CA GLN A 219 5.09 -4.60 6.59
C GLN A 219 4.82 -3.32 7.40
N LEU A 220 3.57 -3.10 7.79
CA LEU A 220 3.21 -1.99 8.67
C LEU A 220 3.87 -2.17 10.05
N ALA A 221 3.78 -3.36 10.65
CA ALA A 221 4.42 -3.67 11.93
C ALA A 221 5.94 -3.46 11.88
N LEU A 222 6.61 -3.94 10.82
CA LEU A 222 8.05 -3.72 10.61
C LEU A 222 8.40 -2.24 10.44
N GLN A 223 7.56 -1.48 9.78
CA GLN A 223 7.75 -0.04 9.57
C GLN A 223 7.59 0.75 10.87
N LEU A 224 6.58 0.42 11.69
CA LEU A 224 6.37 1.01 13.01
C LEU A 224 7.56 0.72 13.94
N ARG A 225 8.03 -0.53 13.94
CA ARG A 225 9.23 -0.94 14.68
C ARG A 225 10.45 -0.12 14.29
N SER A 226 10.72 0.00 12.98
CA SER A 226 11.83 0.79 12.47
C SER A 226 11.75 2.25 12.89
N ALA A 227 10.58 2.87 12.78
CA ALA A 227 10.35 4.26 13.14
C ALA A 227 10.53 4.52 14.65
N SER A 228 10.18 3.54 15.50
CA SER A 228 10.35 3.61 16.97
C SER A 228 11.78 3.26 17.40
N GLY A 229 12.66 2.80 16.51
CA GLY A 229 14.02 2.40 16.84
C GLY A 229 14.12 1.08 17.62
N LEU A 230 13.05 0.32 17.67
CA LEU A 230 13.05 -1.01 18.27
C LEU A 230 13.78 -1.99 17.34
N LYS A 231 14.73 -2.77 17.90
CA LYS A 231 15.49 -3.79 17.17
C LYS A 231 14.79 -5.16 17.22
#